data_7386f5a82c1db26c7718d1eabb4d68b9
#
_entry.id   7386f5a82c1db26c7718d1eabb4d68b9
#
_cell.length_a   1.000
_cell.length_b   1.000
_cell.length_c   1.000
_cell.angle_alpha   90.00
_cell.angle_beta   90.00
_cell.angle_gamma   90.00
#
_symmetry.space_group_name_H-M   'P 1'
#
loop_
_entity.id
_entity.type
_entity.pdbx_description
1 polymer ?
#
loop_
_entity_poly.entity_id
_entity_poly.type
_entity_poly.pdbx_seq_one_letter_code
_entity_poly.pdbx_strand_id
1 'polypeptide(L)'
;MSKLLSKSIPFSPPDISDLEIAEVIEALKSGWITTGPRTKELEKRLAEFCGTSKMVCLNSATAAEELNFRICGIGPGDEVIVPAYTYTASAAAAIHCGAKVIFVDSQKDNCEMDYDKVAEAITEKTKVIVAVDLGGIIADYDRLFEVVESKKHHFKAKEGDSLGTRIQQAIGRVIVFADGAHSLGASKNGKMAGNIADFTDFSFHAVKNFTTAEGGASTWKDIPGIDNDEMYKQYQLYSLHGQSKDALAKTQIGAWEYDIVGAWYKCNMTDIMAAIGLRQLDRYPGILERRKEIIAKYDAVCDELSVKHLVHYTENSCSSGHLYITRIPGVSDEQRREIIIKLAERGVSTNVHYKPLPMMTAYKEMG
;
A
#
# COMPACT_ATOMS: atom_id res chain seq x y z
N MET A 1 -2.23 -40.04 16.43
CA MET A 1 -2.61 -38.84 17.20
C MET A 1 -1.62 -37.72 16.83
N SER A 2 -2.04 -36.70 16.05
CA SER A 2 -1.18 -35.56 15.77
C SER A 2 -0.94 -34.76 17.06
N LYS A 3 0.32 -34.49 17.40
CA LYS A 3 0.65 -33.66 18.56
C LYS A 3 0.02 -32.26 18.33
N LEU A 4 -0.85 -31.83 19.25
CA LEU A 4 -1.24 -30.43 19.39
C LEU A 4 0.05 -29.61 19.60
N LEU A 5 0.12 -28.46 18.97
CA LEU A 5 1.23 -27.53 19.23
C LEU A 5 1.17 -27.13 20.71
N SER A 6 2.32 -27.10 21.36
CA SER A 6 2.43 -26.64 22.75
C SER A 6 2.11 -25.13 22.88
N LYS A 7 2.09 -24.39 21.76
CA LYS A 7 1.79 -22.97 21.67
C LYS A 7 1.04 -22.69 20.36
N SER A 8 -0.06 -21.94 20.42
CA SER A 8 -0.79 -21.52 19.22
C SER A 8 0.03 -20.54 18.38
N ILE A 9 -0.14 -20.63 17.06
CA ILE A 9 0.43 -19.69 16.08
C ILE A 9 -0.70 -18.78 15.63
N PRO A 10 -0.74 -17.51 16.10
CA PRO A 10 -1.73 -16.53 15.67
C PRO A 10 -1.49 -16.12 14.23
N PHE A 11 -2.51 -15.58 13.55
CA PHE A 11 -2.44 -15.29 12.11
C PHE A 11 -1.36 -14.25 11.78
N SER A 12 -1.36 -13.09 12.40
CA SER A 12 -0.40 -12.02 12.12
C SER A 12 -0.28 -11.05 13.28
N PRO A 13 0.30 -11.47 14.42
CA PRO A 13 0.49 -10.56 15.55
C PRO A 13 1.59 -9.53 15.20
N PRO A 14 1.49 -8.28 15.72
CA PRO A 14 2.58 -7.32 15.61
C PRO A 14 3.80 -7.81 16.41
N ASP A 15 4.99 -7.54 15.89
CA ASP A 15 6.26 -7.77 16.58
C ASP A 15 6.71 -6.47 17.25
N ILE A 16 6.40 -6.31 18.52
CA ILE A 16 6.74 -5.13 19.35
C ILE A 16 7.80 -5.53 20.38
N SER A 17 8.84 -4.73 20.49
CA SER A 17 9.94 -4.88 21.45
C SER A 17 9.98 -3.72 22.46
N ASP A 18 10.90 -3.80 23.41
CA ASP A 18 11.15 -2.73 24.38
C ASP A 18 11.60 -1.43 23.71
N LEU A 19 12.14 -1.47 22.47
CA LEU A 19 12.56 -0.28 21.74
C LEU A 19 11.37 0.59 21.35
N GLU A 20 10.31 -0.01 20.79
CA GLU A 20 9.08 0.70 20.43
C GLU A 20 8.40 1.25 21.69
N ILE A 21 8.34 0.46 22.76
CA ILE A 21 7.76 0.89 24.04
C ILE A 21 8.51 2.10 24.61
N ALA A 22 9.83 2.05 24.66
CA ALA A 22 10.64 3.14 25.15
C ALA A 22 10.47 4.43 24.35
N GLU A 23 10.44 4.33 23.00
CA GLU A 23 10.28 5.50 22.13
C GLU A 23 8.89 6.16 22.27
N VAL A 24 7.84 5.34 22.44
CA VAL A 24 6.49 5.86 22.73
C VAL A 24 6.46 6.59 24.08
N ILE A 25 7.12 6.06 25.12
CA ILE A 25 7.24 6.72 26.42
C ILE A 25 7.95 8.08 26.27
N GLU A 26 9.02 8.13 25.50
CA GLU A 26 9.75 9.39 25.25
C GLU A 26 8.92 10.39 24.42
N ALA A 27 8.12 9.91 23.45
CA ALA A 27 7.17 10.76 22.73
C ALA A 27 6.14 11.39 23.68
N LEU A 28 5.56 10.59 24.57
CA LEU A 28 4.59 11.09 25.57
C LEU A 28 5.22 12.08 26.55
N LYS A 29 6.44 11.80 27.07
CA LYS A 29 7.16 12.69 27.98
C LYS A 29 7.56 14.01 27.34
N SER A 30 7.84 14.01 26.03
CA SER A 30 8.19 15.23 25.30
C SER A 30 7.06 16.25 25.23
N GLY A 31 5.81 15.82 25.48
CA GLY A 31 4.60 16.62 25.29
C GLY A 31 4.20 16.82 23.82
N TRP A 32 5.01 16.35 22.87
CA TRP A 32 4.71 16.42 21.45
C TRP A 32 4.13 15.08 20.95
N ILE A 33 2.81 15.03 20.85
CA ILE A 33 2.06 13.78 20.56
C ILE A 33 1.27 13.81 19.24
N THR A 34 1.09 14.98 18.61
CA THR A 34 0.53 15.14 17.27
C THR A 34 1.63 15.08 16.21
N THR A 35 1.34 15.36 14.94
CA THR A 35 2.35 15.43 13.87
C THR A 35 3.48 16.39 14.26
N GLY A 36 4.69 15.90 14.26
CA GLY A 36 5.84 16.68 14.74
C GLY A 36 7.19 16.12 14.29
N PRO A 37 8.24 16.28 15.10
CA PRO A 37 9.60 15.89 14.73
C PRO A 37 9.76 14.40 14.39
N ARG A 38 9.08 13.51 15.12
CA ARG A 38 9.16 12.06 14.88
C ARG A 38 8.53 11.66 13.57
N THR A 39 7.38 12.25 13.23
CA THR A 39 6.73 12.02 11.93
C THR A 39 7.64 12.47 10.79
N LYS A 40 8.26 13.66 10.89
CA LYS A 40 9.19 14.16 9.86
C LYS A 40 10.42 13.28 9.70
N GLU A 41 10.98 12.79 10.81
CA GLU A 41 12.12 11.87 10.77
C GLU A 41 11.74 10.51 10.15
N LEU A 42 10.56 9.99 10.48
CA LEU A 42 10.06 8.75 9.89
C LEU A 42 9.84 8.89 8.37
N GLU A 43 9.22 9.99 7.91
CA GLU A 43 9.03 10.30 6.50
C GLU A 43 10.36 10.32 5.74
N LYS A 44 11.36 11.01 6.28
CA LYS A 44 12.69 11.09 5.71
C LYS A 44 13.35 9.72 5.60
N ARG A 45 13.37 8.95 6.69
CA ARG A 45 14.03 7.64 6.74
C ARG A 45 13.32 6.59 5.86
N LEU A 46 12.00 6.63 5.76
CA LEU A 46 11.25 5.75 4.87
C LEU A 46 11.48 6.12 3.40
N ALA A 47 11.57 7.41 3.06
CA ALA A 47 11.94 7.84 1.71
C ALA A 47 13.35 7.33 1.32
N GLU A 48 14.33 7.50 2.22
CA GLU A 48 15.68 6.96 2.06
C GLU A 48 15.67 5.42 1.89
N PHE A 49 14.88 4.71 2.71
CA PHE A 49 14.74 3.26 2.64
C PHE A 49 14.15 2.78 1.29
N CYS A 50 13.18 3.49 0.74
CA CYS A 50 12.56 3.19 -0.55
C CYS A 50 13.36 3.74 -1.74
N GLY A 51 14.34 4.62 -1.52
CA GLY A 51 15.10 5.28 -2.58
C GLY A 51 14.27 6.30 -3.37
N THR A 52 13.36 7.02 -2.71
CA THR A 52 12.51 8.07 -3.28
C THR A 52 12.87 9.43 -2.71
N SER A 53 12.51 10.51 -3.41
CA SER A 53 12.83 11.89 -2.99
C SER A 53 12.01 12.33 -1.77
N LYS A 54 10.76 11.87 -1.66
CA LYS A 54 9.81 12.25 -0.60
C LYS A 54 8.90 11.09 -0.23
N MET A 55 8.48 11.10 1.02
CA MET A 55 7.39 10.27 1.53
C MET A 55 6.55 11.10 2.50
N VAL A 56 5.24 10.86 2.56
CA VAL A 56 4.34 11.46 3.54
C VAL A 56 3.67 10.37 4.36
N CYS A 57 3.72 10.50 5.69
CA CYS A 57 3.07 9.58 6.61
C CYS A 57 1.66 10.06 6.97
N LEU A 58 0.72 9.13 6.91
CA LEU A 58 -0.72 9.35 7.12
C LEU A 58 -1.27 8.32 8.12
N ASN A 59 -2.55 8.45 8.48
CA ASN A 59 -3.16 7.55 9.46
C ASN A 59 -3.55 6.17 8.91
N SER A 60 -3.50 5.96 7.60
CA SER A 60 -3.78 4.67 6.95
C SER A 60 -3.30 4.64 5.50
N ALA A 61 -3.12 3.44 4.93
CA ALA A 61 -2.89 3.26 3.49
C ALA A 61 -4.09 3.75 2.67
N THR A 62 -5.32 3.51 3.12
CA THR A 62 -6.53 3.99 2.44
C THR A 62 -6.54 5.51 2.30
N ALA A 63 -6.13 6.25 3.34
CA ALA A 63 -5.99 7.69 3.25
C ALA A 63 -4.87 8.09 2.28
N ALA A 64 -3.75 7.37 2.27
CA ALA A 64 -2.64 7.61 1.34
C ALA A 64 -3.08 7.42 -0.11
N GLU A 65 -3.77 6.34 -0.39
CA GLU A 65 -4.29 6.02 -1.72
C GLU A 65 -5.36 7.03 -2.19
N GLU A 66 -6.30 7.40 -1.31
CA GLU A 66 -7.29 8.45 -1.64
C GLU A 66 -6.61 9.79 -1.93
N LEU A 67 -5.60 10.17 -1.16
CA LEU A 67 -4.86 11.40 -1.43
C LEU A 67 -4.03 11.31 -2.71
N ASN A 68 -3.51 10.14 -3.09
CA ASN A 68 -2.87 9.93 -4.39
C ASN A 68 -3.85 10.25 -5.55
N PHE A 69 -5.08 9.72 -5.47
CA PHE A 69 -6.12 10.05 -6.45
C PHE A 69 -6.43 11.54 -6.49
N ARG A 70 -6.60 12.18 -5.34
CA ARG A 70 -6.90 13.62 -5.24
C ARG A 70 -5.78 14.48 -5.82
N ILE A 71 -4.53 14.17 -5.52
CA ILE A 71 -3.36 14.89 -6.05
C ILE A 71 -3.27 14.76 -7.56
N CYS A 72 -3.56 13.59 -8.10
CA CYS A 72 -3.62 13.37 -9.55
C CYS A 72 -4.88 13.95 -10.19
N GLY A 73 -5.75 14.62 -9.44
CA GLY A 73 -6.97 15.28 -9.95
C GLY A 73 -8.06 14.31 -10.40
N ILE A 74 -8.08 13.08 -9.85
CA ILE A 74 -9.08 12.05 -10.16
C ILE A 74 -10.40 12.42 -9.50
N GLY A 75 -11.52 12.22 -10.24
CA GLY A 75 -12.84 12.58 -9.76
C GLY A 75 -13.98 12.08 -10.65
N PRO A 76 -15.19 12.66 -10.51
CA PRO A 76 -16.35 12.27 -11.30
C PRO A 76 -16.07 12.31 -12.82
N GLY A 77 -16.48 11.25 -13.52
CA GLY A 77 -16.25 11.07 -14.95
C GLY A 77 -14.97 10.34 -15.32
N ASP A 78 -14.04 10.17 -14.39
CA ASP A 78 -12.83 9.38 -14.58
C ASP A 78 -13.09 7.89 -14.28
N GLU A 79 -12.32 7.02 -14.90
CA GLU A 79 -12.29 5.57 -14.64
C GLU A 79 -10.95 5.18 -14.01
N VAL A 80 -11.02 4.29 -13.02
CA VAL A 80 -9.87 3.67 -12.35
C VAL A 80 -9.97 2.16 -12.51
N ILE A 81 -8.95 1.53 -13.08
CA ILE A 81 -8.87 0.08 -13.23
C ILE A 81 -8.26 -0.50 -11.94
N VAL A 82 -8.92 -1.50 -11.37
CA VAL A 82 -8.54 -2.14 -10.10
C VAL A 82 -8.64 -3.65 -10.25
N PRO A 83 -7.71 -4.46 -9.69
CA PRO A 83 -7.86 -5.91 -9.72
C PRO A 83 -9.10 -6.35 -8.92
N ALA A 84 -9.84 -7.33 -9.44
CA ALA A 84 -10.97 -7.93 -8.72
C ALA A 84 -10.53 -8.64 -7.44
N TYR A 85 -9.30 -9.15 -7.42
CA TYR A 85 -8.71 -9.90 -6.32
C TYR A 85 -7.80 -9.00 -5.48
N THR A 86 -8.41 -8.22 -4.61
CA THR A 86 -7.73 -7.28 -3.69
C THR A 86 -8.56 -7.02 -2.45
N TYR A 87 -8.00 -6.24 -1.53
CA TYR A 87 -8.74 -5.67 -0.41
C TYR A 87 -9.55 -4.44 -0.87
N THR A 88 -10.63 -4.15 -0.15
CA THR A 88 -11.57 -3.09 -0.51
C THR A 88 -10.94 -1.69 -0.63
N ALA A 89 -9.84 -1.40 0.05
CA ALA A 89 -9.19 -0.09 0.04
C ALA A 89 -8.87 0.39 -1.37
N SER A 90 -8.25 -0.49 -2.20
CA SER A 90 -7.85 -0.17 -3.58
C SER A 90 -9.02 0.31 -4.48
N ALA A 91 -10.23 -0.14 -4.20
CA ALA A 91 -11.43 0.30 -4.94
C ALA A 91 -12.16 1.45 -4.23
N ALA A 92 -12.29 1.37 -2.89
CA ALA A 92 -13.04 2.34 -2.11
C ALA A 92 -12.45 3.75 -2.19
N ALA A 93 -11.12 3.88 -2.17
CA ALA A 93 -10.43 5.16 -2.28
C ALA A 93 -10.76 5.88 -3.61
N ALA A 94 -10.82 5.15 -4.73
CA ALA A 94 -11.25 5.71 -6.02
C ALA A 94 -12.72 6.13 -6.00
N ILE A 95 -13.61 5.31 -5.40
CA ILE A 95 -15.04 5.61 -5.27
C ILE A 95 -15.26 6.86 -4.40
N HIS A 96 -14.52 7.03 -3.30
CA HIS A 96 -14.58 8.23 -2.46
C HIS A 96 -14.20 9.50 -3.24
N CYS A 97 -13.34 9.38 -4.25
CA CYS A 97 -13.02 10.47 -5.17
C CYS A 97 -14.10 10.73 -6.22
N GLY A 98 -15.11 9.86 -6.33
CA GLY A 98 -16.18 9.95 -7.33
C GLY A 98 -15.82 9.33 -8.68
N ALA A 99 -14.70 8.63 -8.78
CA ALA A 99 -14.32 7.89 -9.98
C ALA A 99 -15.13 6.59 -10.11
N LYS A 100 -15.29 6.12 -11.35
CA LYS A 100 -15.85 4.82 -11.65
C LYS A 100 -14.77 3.76 -11.60
N VAL A 101 -14.96 2.73 -10.75
CA VAL A 101 -14.06 1.57 -10.71
C VAL A 101 -14.40 0.58 -11.81
N ILE A 102 -13.37 0.12 -12.51
CA ILE A 102 -13.44 -0.95 -13.52
C ILE A 102 -12.63 -2.14 -12.99
N PHE A 103 -13.30 -3.21 -12.64
CA PHE A 103 -12.63 -4.41 -12.15
C PHE A 103 -12.07 -5.24 -13.31
N VAL A 104 -10.83 -5.69 -13.15
CA VAL A 104 -10.14 -6.63 -14.03
C VAL A 104 -9.81 -7.90 -13.26
N ASP A 105 -10.06 -9.05 -13.86
CA ASP A 105 -9.82 -10.36 -13.24
C ASP A 105 -8.31 -10.62 -13.09
N SER A 106 -7.97 -11.57 -12.23
CA SER A 106 -6.60 -12.02 -12.03
C SER A 106 -6.18 -13.05 -13.08
N GLN A 107 -4.88 -13.19 -13.26
CA GLN A 107 -4.28 -14.27 -14.03
C GLN A 107 -4.63 -15.64 -13.41
N LYS A 108 -4.65 -16.68 -14.26
CA LYS A 108 -5.07 -18.03 -13.84
C LYS A 108 -4.15 -18.66 -12.80
N ASP A 109 -2.85 -18.44 -12.93
CA ASP A 109 -1.84 -19.17 -12.14
C ASP A 109 -1.19 -18.35 -11.03
N ASN A 110 -1.44 -17.05 -10.97
CA ASN A 110 -1.02 -16.16 -9.90
C ASN A 110 -2.17 -15.24 -9.45
N CYS A 111 -1.92 -14.34 -8.49
CA CYS A 111 -2.92 -13.42 -7.97
C CYS A 111 -2.82 -12.01 -8.57
N GLU A 112 -1.93 -11.79 -9.53
CA GLU A 112 -1.79 -10.51 -10.23
C GLU A 112 -2.97 -10.29 -11.18
N MET A 113 -3.25 -9.03 -11.49
CA MET A 113 -4.24 -8.68 -12.50
C MET A 113 -3.84 -9.21 -13.88
N ASP A 114 -4.81 -9.53 -14.72
CA ASP A 114 -4.59 -9.95 -16.10
C ASP A 114 -4.29 -8.73 -16.96
N TYR A 115 -3.04 -8.57 -17.37
CA TYR A 115 -2.58 -7.40 -18.10
C TYR A 115 -3.16 -7.26 -19.51
N ASP A 116 -3.56 -8.36 -20.15
CA ASP A 116 -4.25 -8.29 -21.45
C ASP A 116 -5.67 -7.76 -21.26
N LYS A 117 -6.38 -8.16 -20.21
CA LYS A 117 -7.68 -7.59 -19.82
C LYS A 117 -7.55 -6.12 -19.38
N VAL A 118 -6.45 -5.75 -18.73
CA VAL A 118 -6.15 -4.33 -18.45
C VAL A 118 -6.08 -3.54 -19.75
N ALA A 119 -5.34 -4.06 -20.75
CA ALA A 119 -5.21 -3.40 -22.05
C ALA A 119 -6.57 -3.24 -22.78
N GLU A 120 -7.48 -4.22 -22.63
CA GLU A 120 -8.84 -4.16 -23.19
C GLU A 120 -9.74 -3.16 -22.43
N ALA A 121 -9.54 -3.00 -21.11
CA ALA A 121 -10.36 -2.15 -20.25
C ALA A 121 -9.99 -0.65 -20.34
N ILE A 122 -8.82 -0.29 -20.89
CA ILE A 122 -8.40 1.11 -21.02
C ILE A 122 -9.29 1.85 -22.03
N THR A 123 -9.89 2.94 -21.57
CA THR A 123 -10.71 3.88 -22.37
C THR A 123 -10.15 5.30 -22.30
N GLU A 124 -10.76 6.25 -22.99
CA GLU A 124 -10.41 7.68 -22.88
C GLU A 124 -10.67 8.27 -21.48
N LYS A 125 -11.52 7.62 -20.67
CA LYS A 125 -11.83 8.02 -19.31
C LYS A 125 -10.87 7.43 -18.28
N THR A 126 -10.11 6.39 -18.66
CA THR A 126 -9.16 5.74 -17.75
C THR A 126 -8.02 6.68 -17.40
N LYS A 127 -7.87 6.98 -16.12
CA LYS A 127 -6.82 7.87 -15.61
C LYS A 127 -5.76 7.14 -14.79
N VAL A 128 -6.18 6.12 -14.04
CA VAL A 128 -5.29 5.37 -13.15
C VAL A 128 -5.55 3.88 -13.28
N ILE A 129 -4.49 3.10 -13.15
CA ILE A 129 -4.53 1.67 -12.87
C ILE A 129 -3.88 1.45 -11.52
N VAL A 130 -4.57 0.76 -10.62
CA VAL A 130 -4.02 0.31 -9.34
C VAL A 130 -3.55 -1.12 -9.49
N ALA A 131 -2.26 -1.38 -9.36
CA ALA A 131 -1.71 -2.73 -9.21
C ALA A 131 -1.48 -3.02 -7.73
N VAL A 132 -1.63 -4.28 -7.31
CA VAL A 132 -1.49 -4.67 -5.90
C VAL A 132 -0.30 -5.60 -5.74
N ASP A 133 0.61 -5.24 -4.86
CA ASP A 133 1.79 -6.04 -4.48
C ASP A 133 1.41 -7.14 -3.48
N LEU A 134 0.53 -8.05 -3.91
CA LEU A 134 -0.12 -9.01 -3.04
C LEU A 134 0.86 -9.95 -2.34
N GLY A 135 0.68 -10.15 -1.04
CA GLY A 135 1.55 -11.02 -0.24
C GLY A 135 2.95 -10.48 -0.02
N GLY A 136 3.25 -9.30 -0.55
CA GLY A 136 4.56 -8.68 -0.52
C GLY A 136 5.41 -8.96 -1.77
N ILE A 137 4.81 -9.55 -2.79
CA ILE A 137 5.43 -9.80 -4.09
C ILE A 137 5.12 -8.61 -5.00
N ILE A 138 6.15 -8.00 -5.55
CA ILE A 138 6.00 -6.87 -6.48
C ILE A 138 5.38 -7.35 -7.78
N ALA A 139 4.30 -6.71 -8.19
CA ALA A 139 3.59 -6.98 -9.45
C ALA A 139 4.49 -6.77 -10.69
N ASP A 140 4.07 -7.24 -11.84
CA ASP A 140 4.84 -7.04 -13.07
C ASP A 140 4.62 -5.64 -13.65
N TYR A 141 5.23 -4.64 -13.00
CA TYR A 141 5.16 -3.26 -13.47
C TYR A 141 5.82 -3.04 -14.84
N ASP A 142 6.81 -3.84 -15.21
CA ASP A 142 7.42 -3.72 -16.55
C ASP A 142 6.36 -4.02 -17.61
N ARG A 143 5.63 -5.12 -17.44
CA ARG A 143 4.49 -5.46 -18.33
C ARG A 143 3.37 -4.43 -18.27
N LEU A 144 3.05 -3.92 -17.08
CA LEU A 144 2.01 -2.90 -16.92
C LEU A 144 2.39 -1.58 -17.60
N PHE A 145 3.64 -1.16 -17.50
CA PHE A 145 4.14 0.02 -18.21
C PHE A 145 4.12 -0.16 -19.73
N GLU A 146 4.45 -1.35 -20.26
CA GLU A 146 4.28 -1.66 -21.68
C GLU A 146 2.82 -1.47 -22.11
N VAL A 147 1.87 -1.97 -21.31
CA VAL A 147 0.43 -1.83 -21.59
C VAL A 147 0.03 -0.36 -21.66
N VAL A 148 0.33 0.44 -20.63
CA VAL A 148 -0.10 1.85 -20.59
C VAL A 148 0.58 2.69 -21.67
N GLU A 149 1.84 2.41 -22.03
CA GLU A 149 2.52 3.07 -23.14
C GLU A 149 1.89 2.71 -24.50
N SER A 150 1.55 1.43 -24.71
CA SER A 150 0.90 0.99 -25.95
C SER A 150 -0.48 1.65 -26.16
N LYS A 151 -1.16 1.99 -25.06
CA LYS A 151 -2.50 2.58 -25.03
C LYS A 151 -2.51 4.10 -24.78
N LYS A 152 -1.36 4.75 -24.75
CA LYS A 152 -1.28 6.21 -24.45
C LYS A 152 -2.09 7.09 -25.38
N HIS A 153 -2.38 6.65 -26.61
CA HIS A 153 -3.22 7.36 -27.55
C HIS A 153 -4.68 7.52 -27.12
N HIS A 154 -5.16 6.68 -26.17
CA HIS A 154 -6.48 6.85 -25.55
C HIS A 154 -6.44 7.87 -24.39
N PHE A 155 -5.29 8.11 -23.79
CA PHE A 155 -5.20 8.97 -22.63
C PHE A 155 -5.41 10.44 -22.98
N LYS A 156 -6.31 11.08 -22.23
CA LYS A 156 -6.57 12.52 -22.33
C LYS A 156 -6.34 13.16 -20.97
N ALA A 157 -5.25 13.89 -20.80
CA ALA A 157 -5.02 14.70 -19.61
C ALA A 157 -6.13 15.76 -19.47
N LYS A 158 -6.46 16.12 -18.23
CA LYS A 158 -7.38 17.24 -17.97
C LYS A 158 -6.77 18.55 -18.44
N GLU A 159 -7.63 19.53 -18.75
CA GLU A 159 -7.20 20.89 -19.11
C GLU A 159 -7.07 21.76 -17.85
N GLY A 160 -6.19 22.74 -17.87
CA GLY A 160 -5.93 23.67 -16.79
C GLY A 160 -4.52 23.59 -16.22
N ASP A 161 -4.29 24.25 -15.09
CA ASP A 161 -2.99 24.44 -14.45
C ASP A 161 -2.91 23.90 -13.01
N SER A 162 -3.98 23.20 -12.56
CA SER A 162 -3.93 22.58 -11.23
C SER A 162 -2.80 21.56 -11.13
N LEU A 163 -2.30 21.29 -9.93
CA LEU A 163 -1.24 20.30 -9.72
C LEU A 163 -1.61 18.95 -10.35
N GLY A 164 -2.83 18.47 -10.16
CA GLY A 164 -3.29 17.21 -10.74
C GLY A 164 -3.31 17.21 -12.26
N THR A 165 -3.71 18.32 -12.87
CA THR A 165 -3.66 18.49 -14.33
C THR A 165 -2.24 18.46 -14.86
N ARG A 166 -1.32 19.18 -14.20
CA ARG A 166 0.11 19.21 -14.58
C ARG A 166 0.74 17.82 -14.43
N ILE A 167 0.39 17.06 -13.39
CA ILE A 167 0.84 15.66 -13.21
C ILE A 167 0.35 14.80 -14.37
N GLN A 168 -0.93 14.85 -14.73
CA GLN A 168 -1.49 14.09 -15.85
C GLN A 168 -0.82 14.44 -17.18
N GLN A 169 -0.56 15.73 -17.42
CA GLN A 169 0.13 16.20 -18.62
C GLN A 169 1.59 15.76 -18.67
N ALA A 170 2.30 15.84 -17.55
CA ALA A 170 3.70 15.45 -17.44
C ALA A 170 3.91 13.95 -17.64
N ILE A 171 3.02 13.11 -17.08
CA ILE A 171 3.05 11.65 -17.26
C ILE A 171 2.59 11.25 -18.66
N GLY A 172 1.58 11.91 -19.23
CA GLY A 172 1.14 11.75 -20.64
C GLY A 172 0.55 10.39 -20.99
N ARG A 173 0.22 9.56 -20.01
CA ARG A 173 -0.40 8.23 -20.12
C ARG A 173 -1.22 7.93 -18.89
N VAL A 174 -1.93 6.79 -18.90
CA VAL A 174 -2.58 6.28 -17.68
C VAL A 174 -1.55 6.13 -16.56
N ILE A 175 -1.86 6.69 -15.39
CA ILE A 175 -0.98 6.70 -14.22
C ILE A 175 -1.03 5.32 -13.55
N VAL A 176 0.11 4.83 -13.11
CA VAL A 176 0.22 3.53 -12.45
C VAL A 176 0.42 3.74 -10.95
N PHE A 177 -0.55 3.29 -10.15
CA PHE A 177 -0.43 3.23 -8.69
C PHE A 177 -0.06 1.82 -8.26
N ALA A 178 0.76 1.73 -7.23
CA ALA A 178 1.01 0.51 -6.48
C ALA A 178 0.28 0.59 -5.13
N ASP A 179 -0.73 -0.27 -4.94
CA ASP A 179 -1.15 -0.63 -3.59
C ASP A 179 -0.06 -1.52 -2.99
N GLY A 180 0.88 -0.87 -2.33
CA GLY A 180 2.04 -1.46 -1.67
C GLY A 180 1.77 -1.84 -0.21
N ALA A 181 0.49 -1.99 0.20
CA ALA A 181 0.12 -2.31 1.58
C ALA A 181 0.83 -3.55 2.14
N HIS A 182 1.38 -4.41 1.29
CA HIS A 182 2.13 -5.61 1.66
C HIS A 182 3.62 -5.54 1.32
N SER A 183 4.10 -4.56 0.55
CA SER A 183 5.40 -4.65 -0.13
C SER A 183 6.51 -3.76 0.43
N LEU A 184 6.33 -3.03 1.53
CA LEU A 184 7.45 -2.30 2.13
C LEU A 184 8.63 -3.25 2.34
N GLY A 185 9.80 -2.88 1.83
CA GLY A 185 11.01 -3.72 1.88
C GLY A 185 11.15 -4.76 0.77
N ALA A 186 10.16 -4.94 -0.09
CA ALA A 186 10.30 -5.72 -1.30
C ALA A 186 11.14 -4.99 -2.37
N SER A 187 11.76 -5.74 -3.27
CA SER A 187 12.53 -5.18 -4.39
C SER A 187 12.40 -6.02 -5.66
N LYS A 188 12.49 -5.37 -6.83
CA LYS A 188 12.52 -6.02 -8.14
C LYS A 188 13.50 -5.28 -9.05
N ASN A 189 14.35 -6.01 -9.75
CA ASN A 189 15.38 -5.46 -10.66
C ASN A 189 16.25 -4.36 -9.98
N GLY A 190 16.62 -4.56 -8.70
CA GLY A 190 17.43 -3.62 -7.92
C GLY A 190 16.70 -2.36 -7.45
N LYS A 191 15.40 -2.22 -7.70
CA LYS A 191 14.57 -1.11 -7.22
C LYS A 191 13.68 -1.56 -6.07
N MET A 192 13.59 -0.73 -5.03
CA MET A 192 12.69 -0.96 -3.90
C MET A 192 11.23 -0.66 -4.27
N ALA A 193 10.29 -1.37 -3.65
CA ALA A 193 8.89 -0.95 -3.60
C ALA A 193 8.82 0.51 -3.13
N GLY A 194 7.94 1.30 -3.76
CA GLY A 194 7.93 2.77 -3.59
C GLY A 194 8.60 3.52 -4.73
N ASN A 195 9.59 2.92 -5.41
CA ASN A 195 10.34 3.55 -6.51
C ASN A 195 10.18 2.81 -7.85
N ILE A 196 9.06 2.11 -8.04
CA ILE A 196 8.78 1.34 -9.28
C ILE A 196 7.56 1.92 -10.00
N ALA A 197 6.40 1.99 -9.35
CA ALA A 197 5.19 2.62 -9.89
C ALA A 197 5.30 4.16 -9.89
N ASP A 198 4.36 4.87 -10.50
CA ASP A 198 4.35 6.34 -10.47
C ASP A 198 4.08 6.84 -9.05
N PHE A 199 3.12 6.23 -8.35
CA PHE A 199 2.80 6.44 -6.94
C PHE A 199 2.70 5.10 -6.22
N THR A 200 3.08 5.08 -4.95
CA THR A 200 2.95 3.89 -4.10
C THR A 200 2.43 4.29 -2.74
N ASP A 201 1.43 3.59 -2.23
CA ASP A 201 1.00 3.69 -0.85
C ASP A 201 1.41 2.44 -0.06
N PHE A 202 1.66 2.62 1.23
CA PHE A 202 2.03 1.57 2.17
C PHE A 202 1.09 1.55 3.36
N SER A 203 0.82 0.36 3.89
CA SER A 203 0.07 0.17 5.13
C SER A 203 0.99 -0.16 6.29
N PHE A 204 0.75 0.52 7.41
CA PHE A 204 1.41 0.27 8.69
C PHE A 204 0.41 -0.21 9.76
N HIS A 205 -0.71 -0.80 9.32
CA HIS A 205 -1.68 -1.43 10.20
C HIS A 205 -1.03 -2.55 11.03
N ALA A 206 -1.57 -2.84 12.21
CA ALA A 206 -1.01 -3.78 13.19
C ALA A 206 -0.67 -5.18 12.65
N VAL A 207 -1.36 -5.65 11.60
CA VAL A 207 -1.10 -6.98 10.99
C VAL A 207 0.02 -6.97 9.95
N LYS A 208 0.58 -5.80 9.60
CA LYS A 208 1.64 -5.68 8.59
C LYS A 208 3.01 -6.00 9.16
N ASN A 209 3.97 -6.27 8.28
CA ASN A 209 5.35 -6.57 8.66
C ASN A 209 6.03 -5.42 9.41
N PHE A 210 5.73 -4.20 8.96
CA PHE A 210 6.11 -2.95 9.58
C PHE A 210 4.84 -2.29 10.09
N THR A 211 4.81 -1.88 11.35
CA THR A 211 3.59 -1.32 11.94
C THR A 211 3.82 -0.05 12.75
N THR A 212 2.80 0.80 12.76
CA THR A 212 2.64 1.94 13.66
C THR A 212 1.34 1.84 14.46
N ALA A 213 0.80 0.63 14.67
CA ALA A 213 -0.52 0.23 15.13
C ALA A 213 -1.60 0.51 14.07
N GLU A 214 -1.91 1.75 13.79
CA GLU A 214 -2.56 2.27 12.61
C GLU A 214 -1.58 3.19 11.88
N GLY A 215 -1.65 3.27 10.56
CA GLY A 215 -0.80 4.14 9.77
C GLY A 215 -0.70 3.72 8.32
N GLY A 216 -0.10 4.60 7.56
CA GLY A 216 0.25 4.40 6.17
C GLY A 216 1.16 5.51 5.67
N ALA A 217 1.61 5.38 4.46
CA ALA A 217 2.40 6.41 3.82
C ALA A 217 2.17 6.40 2.31
N SER A 218 2.41 7.54 1.67
CA SER A 218 2.50 7.65 0.22
C SER A 218 3.87 8.16 -0.19
N THR A 219 4.37 7.61 -1.29
CA THR A 219 5.58 8.06 -1.97
C THR A 219 5.37 8.01 -3.49
N TRP A 220 6.23 8.67 -4.23
CA TRP A 220 6.11 8.78 -5.69
C TRP A 220 7.48 8.87 -6.35
N LYS A 221 7.54 8.53 -7.62
CA LYS A 221 8.71 8.78 -8.47
C LYS A 221 8.77 10.25 -8.87
N ASP A 222 9.96 10.76 -9.05
CA ASP A 222 10.14 12.13 -9.57
C ASP A 222 9.47 12.27 -10.95
N ILE A 223 8.57 13.24 -11.07
CA ILE A 223 7.81 13.51 -12.29
C ILE A 223 8.42 14.75 -12.95
N PRO A 224 8.88 14.68 -14.22
CA PRO A 224 9.49 15.81 -14.89
C PRO A 224 8.61 17.07 -14.86
N GLY A 225 9.17 18.17 -14.39
CA GLY A 225 8.45 19.46 -14.30
C GLY A 225 7.49 19.61 -13.13
N ILE A 226 7.42 18.63 -12.23
CA ILE A 226 6.64 18.69 -10.98
C ILE A 226 7.60 18.80 -9.80
N ASP A 227 7.40 19.80 -8.94
CA ASP A 227 8.19 20.00 -7.74
C ASP A 227 7.74 19.06 -6.62
N ASN A 228 8.65 18.25 -6.09
CA ASN A 228 8.39 17.32 -4.99
C ASN A 228 8.01 18.05 -3.69
N ASP A 229 8.51 19.25 -3.44
CA ASP A 229 8.13 20.03 -2.26
C ASP A 229 6.71 20.58 -2.39
N GLU A 230 6.28 20.97 -3.61
CA GLU A 230 4.90 21.34 -3.89
C GLU A 230 3.95 20.15 -3.68
N MET A 231 4.30 18.97 -4.20
CA MET A 231 3.51 17.74 -3.98
C MET A 231 3.42 17.40 -2.48
N TYR A 232 4.53 17.38 -1.77
CA TYR A 232 4.55 17.10 -0.33
C TYR A 232 3.69 18.10 0.45
N LYS A 233 3.78 19.39 0.14
CA LYS A 233 2.94 20.42 0.74
C LYS A 233 1.45 20.19 0.46
N GLN A 234 1.09 19.74 -0.73
CA GLN A 234 -0.29 19.44 -1.07
C GLN A 234 -0.84 18.26 -0.25
N TYR A 235 -0.04 17.20 -0.02
CA TYR A 235 -0.43 16.12 0.92
C TYR A 235 -0.63 16.65 2.34
N GLN A 236 0.23 17.54 2.80
CA GLN A 236 0.06 18.16 4.13
C GLN A 236 -1.23 18.97 4.23
N LEU A 237 -1.54 19.76 3.21
CA LEU A 237 -2.80 20.51 3.14
C LEU A 237 -4.01 19.57 3.17
N TYR A 238 -4.01 18.54 2.34
CA TYR A 238 -5.11 17.55 2.30
C TYR A 238 -5.28 16.83 3.64
N SER A 239 -4.21 16.45 4.30
CA SER A 239 -4.26 15.67 5.54
C SER A 239 -4.53 16.50 6.81
N LEU A 240 -4.47 17.85 6.74
CA LEU A 240 -4.58 18.78 7.87
C LEU A 240 -5.62 19.86 7.67
N HIS A 241 -6.81 19.54 7.17
CA HIS A 241 -7.93 20.48 6.97
C HIS A 241 -7.60 21.68 6.06
N GLY A 242 -6.60 21.58 5.19
CA GLY A 242 -6.17 22.70 4.36
C GLY A 242 -5.44 23.81 5.12
N GLN A 243 -4.92 23.54 6.32
CA GLN A 243 -4.17 24.55 7.09
C GLN A 243 -2.83 24.85 6.39
N SER A 244 -2.60 26.14 6.13
CA SER A 244 -1.35 26.61 5.49
C SER A 244 -0.08 26.42 6.33
N LYS A 245 -0.24 26.20 7.66
CA LYS A 245 0.83 25.91 8.63
C LYS A 245 0.42 24.73 9.51
N ASP A 246 1.30 23.75 9.66
CA ASP A 246 1.15 22.65 10.63
C ASP A 246 1.42 23.12 12.08
N ALA A 247 1.23 22.21 13.04
CA ALA A 247 1.44 22.53 14.46
C ALA A 247 2.89 22.91 14.77
N LEU A 248 3.87 22.28 14.10
CA LEU A 248 5.28 22.57 14.30
C LEU A 248 5.65 23.96 13.77
N ALA A 249 5.17 24.33 12.59
CA ALA A 249 5.38 25.67 12.04
C ALA A 249 4.77 26.79 12.91
N LYS A 250 3.63 26.51 13.57
CA LYS A 250 2.95 27.47 14.47
C LYS A 250 3.72 27.74 15.79
N THR A 251 4.70 26.92 16.17
CA THR A 251 5.53 27.16 17.36
C THR A 251 6.57 28.26 17.17
N GLN A 252 6.83 28.70 15.94
CA GLN A 252 7.75 29.80 15.67
C GLN A 252 7.17 31.14 16.18
N ILE A 253 8.03 31.98 16.72
CA ILE A 253 7.63 33.30 17.24
C ILE A 253 6.95 34.12 16.14
N GLY A 254 5.71 34.58 16.39
CA GLY A 254 4.91 35.35 15.43
C GLY A 254 4.19 34.52 14.37
N ALA A 255 4.27 33.17 14.40
CA ALA A 255 3.67 32.30 13.37
C ALA A 255 2.23 31.84 13.69
N TRP A 256 1.50 32.56 14.55
CA TRP A 256 0.13 32.18 14.95
C TRP A 256 -0.91 32.32 13.84
N GLU A 257 -0.67 33.21 12.87
CA GLU A 257 -1.57 33.43 11.75
C GLU A 257 -1.43 32.33 10.70
N TYR A 258 -2.55 31.74 10.31
CA TYR A 258 -2.65 30.71 9.26
C TYR A 258 -3.95 30.87 8.49
N ASP A 259 -4.02 30.26 7.31
CA ASP A 259 -5.21 30.24 6.46
C ASP A 259 -5.71 28.81 6.28
N ILE A 260 -6.99 28.65 5.95
CA ILE A 260 -7.64 27.42 5.50
C ILE A 260 -7.88 27.57 4.00
N VAL A 261 -6.98 26.99 3.19
CA VAL A 261 -7.04 27.13 1.73
C VAL A 261 -7.99 26.12 1.06
N GLY A 262 -8.57 25.19 1.83
CA GLY A 262 -9.54 24.22 1.35
C GLY A 262 -10.13 23.38 2.48
N ALA A 263 -11.37 22.94 2.33
CA ALA A 263 -12.04 22.07 3.30
C ALA A 263 -11.71 20.60 3.01
N TRP A 264 -10.61 20.11 3.55
CA TRP A 264 -10.13 18.77 3.32
C TRP A 264 -10.07 17.93 4.60
N TYR A 265 -9.28 16.84 4.60
CA TYR A 265 -9.32 15.77 5.59
C TYR A 265 -8.54 16.08 6.87
N LYS A 266 -8.74 15.24 7.87
CA LYS A 266 -7.87 15.10 9.03
C LYS A 266 -7.38 13.65 9.11
N CYS A 267 -6.28 13.36 8.43
CA CYS A 267 -5.73 12.00 8.29
C CYS A 267 -4.20 11.93 8.41
N ASN A 268 -3.60 12.91 9.09
CA ASN A 268 -2.19 12.96 9.40
C ASN A 268 -1.77 11.86 10.40
N MET A 269 -0.52 11.43 10.32
CA MET A 269 0.11 10.58 11.34
C MET A 269 0.46 11.40 12.60
N THR A 270 0.42 10.77 13.76
CA THR A 270 0.85 11.35 15.03
C THR A 270 2.28 10.94 15.38
N ASP A 271 2.98 11.73 16.23
CA ASP A 271 4.31 11.36 16.70
C ASP A 271 4.33 10.12 17.59
N ILE A 272 3.21 9.76 18.21
CA ILE A 272 3.07 8.48 18.94
C ILE A 272 3.16 7.31 17.95
N MET A 273 2.45 7.38 16.82
CA MET A 273 2.52 6.37 15.76
C MET A 273 3.92 6.34 15.14
N ALA A 274 4.47 7.51 14.85
CA ALA A 274 5.81 7.63 14.27
C ALA A 274 6.91 7.12 15.22
N ALA A 275 6.75 7.23 16.53
CA ALA A 275 7.67 6.67 17.53
C ALA A 275 7.78 5.14 17.38
N ILE A 276 6.66 4.45 17.22
CA ILE A 276 6.64 3.01 16.93
C ILE A 276 7.38 2.76 15.61
N GLY A 277 7.02 3.48 14.55
CA GLY A 277 7.59 3.31 13.21
C GLY A 277 9.10 3.50 13.16
N LEU A 278 9.65 4.48 13.88
CA LEU A 278 11.09 4.71 13.91
C LEU A 278 11.86 3.49 14.45
N ARG A 279 11.37 2.87 15.52
CA ARG A 279 12.02 1.69 16.11
C ARG A 279 11.72 0.41 15.30
N GLN A 280 10.53 0.29 14.72
CA GLN A 280 10.25 -0.76 13.73
C GLN A 280 11.25 -0.70 12.56
N LEU A 281 11.52 0.50 12.02
CA LEU A 281 12.43 0.66 10.89
C LEU A 281 13.87 0.25 11.24
N ASP A 282 14.33 0.53 12.47
CA ASP A 282 15.64 0.08 12.96
C ASP A 282 15.79 -1.46 12.91
N ARG A 283 14.71 -2.19 13.16
CA ARG A 283 14.68 -3.66 13.22
C ARG A 283 14.24 -4.31 11.91
N TYR A 284 13.72 -3.53 10.98
CA TYR A 284 12.99 -4.03 9.82
C TYR A 284 13.82 -4.95 8.91
N PRO A 285 15.11 -4.69 8.63
CA PRO A 285 15.93 -5.62 7.85
C PRO A 285 15.99 -7.03 8.47
N GLY A 286 16.10 -7.13 9.79
CA GLY A 286 16.10 -8.40 10.51
C GLY A 286 14.74 -9.11 10.47
N ILE A 287 13.64 -8.34 10.51
CA ILE A 287 12.29 -8.87 10.35
C ILE A 287 12.10 -9.48 8.95
N LEU A 288 12.54 -8.79 7.91
CA LEU A 288 12.47 -9.29 6.53
C LEU A 288 13.28 -10.58 6.34
N GLU A 289 14.50 -10.63 6.87
CA GLU A 289 15.34 -11.84 6.78
C GLU A 289 14.68 -13.02 7.52
N ARG A 290 14.13 -12.78 8.72
CA ARG A 290 13.39 -13.82 9.44
C ARG A 290 12.18 -14.36 8.67
N ARG A 291 11.44 -13.49 7.97
CA ARG A 291 10.32 -13.91 7.12
C ARG A 291 10.79 -14.75 5.94
N LYS A 292 11.91 -14.38 5.33
CA LYS A 292 12.53 -15.15 4.26
C LYS A 292 12.91 -16.57 4.70
N GLU A 293 13.50 -16.72 5.89
CA GLU A 293 13.79 -18.03 6.46
C GLU A 293 12.52 -18.88 6.68
N ILE A 294 11.42 -18.26 7.12
CA ILE A 294 10.14 -18.94 7.34
C ILE A 294 9.57 -19.41 6.00
N ILE A 295 9.56 -18.53 4.99
CA ILE A 295 9.07 -18.83 3.64
C ILE A 295 9.83 -20.02 3.04
N ALA A 296 11.16 -20.03 3.13
CA ALA A 296 11.97 -21.15 2.61
C ALA A 296 11.58 -22.50 3.23
N LYS A 297 11.16 -22.49 4.51
CA LYS A 297 10.64 -23.72 5.17
C LYS A 297 9.26 -24.11 4.65
N TYR A 298 8.40 -23.14 4.39
CA TYR A 298 7.08 -23.40 3.80
C TYR A 298 7.21 -23.90 2.36
N ASP A 299 8.09 -23.30 1.55
CA ASP A 299 8.35 -23.73 0.16
C ASP A 299 8.73 -25.21 0.14
N ALA A 300 9.72 -25.63 0.94
CA ALA A 300 10.16 -27.02 1.01
C ALA A 300 9.03 -28.00 1.33
N VAL A 301 8.14 -27.67 2.28
CA VAL A 301 6.99 -28.51 2.65
C VAL A 301 5.91 -28.51 1.57
N CYS A 302 5.62 -27.35 0.99
CA CYS A 302 4.60 -27.24 -0.06
C CYS A 302 5.02 -27.98 -1.32
N ASP A 303 6.30 -27.94 -1.68
CA ASP A 303 6.85 -28.69 -2.82
C ASP A 303 6.76 -30.21 -2.58
N GLU A 304 7.14 -30.70 -1.38
CA GLU A 304 6.99 -32.11 -0.99
C GLU A 304 5.52 -32.59 -1.08
N LEU A 305 4.58 -31.73 -0.67
CA LEU A 305 3.15 -32.05 -0.65
C LEU A 305 2.43 -31.71 -1.97
N SER A 306 3.12 -31.18 -2.98
CA SER A 306 2.53 -30.71 -4.24
C SER A 306 1.44 -29.63 -4.03
N VAL A 307 1.58 -28.80 -3.00
CA VAL A 307 0.73 -27.63 -2.74
C VAL A 307 1.30 -26.44 -3.50
N LYS A 308 0.52 -25.87 -4.41
CA LYS A 308 0.95 -24.66 -5.14
C LYS A 308 1.01 -23.46 -4.18
N HIS A 309 2.02 -22.63 -4.34
CA HIS A 309 2.20 -21.40 -3.57
C HIS A 309 2.73 -20.27 -4.47
N LEU A 310 2.65 -19.03 -3.99
CA LEU A 310 3.24 -17.89 -4.68
C LEU A 310 4.77 -17.93 -4.51
N VAL A 311 5.47 -17.58 -5.58
CA VAL A 311 6.96 -17.52 -5.58
C VAL A 311 7.39 -16.17 -5.01
N HIS A 312 8.01 -16.19 -3.82
CA HIS A 312 8.42 -14.97 -3.10
C HIS A 312 9.79 -14.44 -3.50
N TYR A 313 10.67 -15.32 -3.93
CA TYR A 313 12.08 -14.97 -4.23
C TYR A 313 12.50 -15.55 -5.56
N THR A 314 13.07 -14.71 -6.42
CA THR A 314 13.67 -15.10 -7.69
C THR A 314 15.04 -14.44 -7.79
N GLU A 315 15.77 -14.65 -8.87
CA GLU A 315 17.08 -14.05 -9.11
C GLU A 315 17.03 -12.49 -9.04
N ASN A 316 15.93 -11.89 -9.50
CA ASN A 316 15.76 -10.44 -9.63
C ASN A 316 14.58 -9.86 -8.84
N SER A 317 13.91 -10.64 -8.00
CA SER A 317 12.80 -10.18 -7.15
C SER A 317 12.92 -10.74 -5.73
N CYS A 318 12.78 -9.85 -4.76
CA CYS A 318 12.77 -10.16 -3.34
C CYS A 318 11.47 -9.65 -2.72
N SER A 319 10.63 -10.55 -2.24
CA SER A 319 9.37 -10.21 -1.55
C SER A 319 9.62 -9.70 -0.13
N SER A 320 8.71 -8.90 0.41
CA SER A 320 8.66 -8.59 1.84
C SER A 320 8.22 -9.78 2.70
N GLY A 321 7.69 -10.84 2.08
CA GLY A 321 7.24 -12.04 2.77
C GLY A 321 6.03 -11.82 3.67
N HIS A 322 5.09 -10.94 3.28
CA HIS A 322 3.96 -10.58 4.15
C HIS A 322 2.95 -11.72 4.32
N LEU A 323 2.47 -12.32 3.23
CA LEU A 323 1.53 -13.45 3.26
C LEU A 323 2.09 -14.62 2.47
N TYR A 324 1.94 -15.82 3.01
CA TYR A 324 2.22 -17.05 2.30
C TYR A 324 0.92 -17.65 1.76
N ILE A 325 0.60 -17.36 0.51
CA ILE A 325 -0.65 -17.78 -0.13
C ILE A 325 -0.46 -19.12 -0.82
N THR A 326 -1.28 -20.11 -0.44
CA THR A 326 -1.27 -21.45 -1.01
C THR A 326 -2.53 -21.75 -1.78
N ARG A 327 -2.41 -22.63 -2.79
CA ARG A 327 -3.53 -23.16 -3.57
C ARG A 327 -3.42 -24.69 -3.59
N ILE A 328 -4.45 -25.36 -3.10
CA ILE A 328 -4.50 -26.82 -3.11
C ILE A 328 -5.36 -27.25 -4.31
N PRO A 329 -4.79 -27.85 -5.35
CA PRO A 329 -5.54 -28.23 -6.54
C PRO A 329 -6.70 -29.18 -6.22
N GLY A 330 -7.87 -28.95 -6.83
CA GLY A 330 -9.04 -29.83 -6.69
C GLY A 330 -9.84 -29.71 -5.39
N VAL A 331 -9.43 -28.82 -4.48
CA VAL A 331 -10.16 -28.59 -3.21
C VAL A 331 -11.37 -27.69 -3.45
N SER A 332 -12.56 -28.16 -3.00
CA SER A 332 -13.78 -27.35 -3.00
C SER A 332 -13.79 -26.30 -1.88
N ASP A 333 -14.74 -25.36 -1.96
CA ASP A 333 -14.92 -24.34 -0.90
C ASP A 333 -15.26 -24.96 0.46
N GLU A 334 -16.04 -26.04 0.49
CA GLU A 334 -16.34 -26.78 1.72
C GLU A 334 -15.10 -27.44 2.30
N GLN A 335 -14.31 -28.11 1.46
CA GLN A 335 -13.05 -28.74 1.88
C GLN A 335 -12.04 -27.70 2.36
N ARG A 336 -11.96 -26.51 1.72
CA ARG A 336 -11.13 -25.40 2.19
C ARG A 336 -11.55 -24.96 3.60
N ARG A 337 -12.85 -24.81 3.86
CA ARG A 337 -13.36 -24.47 5.20
C ARG A 337 -12.97 -25.53 6.25
N GLU A 338 -13.12 -26.82 5.91
CA GLU A 338 -12.68 -27.90 6.79
C GLU A 338 -11.17 -27.86 7.08
N ILE A 339 -10.33 -27.58 6.08
CA ILE A 339 -8.88 -27.44 6.25
C ILE A 339 -8.57 -26.30 7.23
N ILE A 340 -9.21 -25.14 7.07
CA ILE A 340 -9.04 -23.98 7.96
C ILE A 340 -9.43 -24.34 9.40
N ILE A 341 -10.58 -25.03 9.59
CA ILE A 341 -11.04 -25.46 10.91
C ILE A 341 -10.03 -26.44 11.53
N LYS A 342 -9.61 -27.46 10.78
CA LYS A 342 -8.65 -28.47 11.25
C LYS A 342 -7.27 -27.88 11.60
N LEU A 343 -6.84 -26.83 10.88
CA LEU A 343 -5.61 -26.09 11.22
C LEU A 343 -5.79 -25.30 12.52
N ALA A 344 -6.92 -24.61 12.68
CA ALA A 344 -7.24 -23.88 13.92
C ALA A 344 -7.32 -24.80 15.13
N GLU A 345 -7.94 -25.99 15.01
CA GLU A 345 -7.97 -27.02 16.06
C GLU A 345 -6.56 -27.51 16.45
N ARG A 346 -5.58 -27.40 15.55
CA ARG A 346 -4.17 -27.71 15.81
C ARG A 346 -3.37 -26.51 16.30
N GLY A 347 -4.01 -25.36 16.52
CA GLY A 347 -3.39 -24.15 17.00
C GLY A 347 -2.74 -23.30 15.90
N VAL A 348 -3.07 -23.50 14.62
CA VAL A 348 -2.58 -22.71 13.49
C VAL A 348 -3.71 -21.86 12.92
N SER A 349 -3.66 -20.55 13.12
CA SER A 349 -4.64 -19.62 12.56
C SER A 349 -4.32 -19.34 11.09
N THR A 350 -5.32 -19.49 10.21
CA THR A 350 -5.22 -19.21 8.79
C THR A 350 -6.40 -18.34 8.32
N ASN A 351 -6.26 -17.71 7.15
CA ASN A 351 -7.31 -16.85 6.59
C ASN A 351 -7.39 -17.01 5.06
N VAL A 352 -8.42 -16.42 4.45
CA VAL A 352 -8.59 -16.35 2.99
C VAL A 352 -8.25 -14.93 2.52
N HIS A 353 -7.26 -14.81 1.67
CA HIS A 353 -6.86 -13.56 1.04
C HIS A 353 -6.89 -13.71 -0.49
N TYR A 354 -7.96 -13.32 -1.18
CA TYR A 354 -9.20 -12.67 -0.74
C TYR A 354 -10.43 -13.35 -1.34
N LYS A 355 -11.63 -12.95 -0.91
CA LYS A 355 -12.82 -13.12 -1.73
C LYS A 355 -12.84 -11.95 -2.74
N PRO A 356 -12.96 -12.20 -4.07
CA PRO A 356 -12.97 -11.12 -5.07
C PRO A 356 -14.02 -10.06 -4.77
N LEU A 357 -13.65 -8.77 -4.94
CA LEU A 357 -14.53 -7.63 -4.61
C LEU A 357 -15.87 -7.66 -5.34
N PRO A 358 -15.97 -8.01 -6.66
CA PRO A 358 -17.25 -8.11 -7.33
C PRO A 358 -18.21 -9.15 -6.73
N MET A 359 -17.71 -10.06 -5.88
CA MET A 359 -18.54 -11.01 -5.13
C MET A 359 -19.02 -10.47 -3.77
N MET A 360 -18.57 -9.30 -3.33
CA MET A 360 -18.98 -8.65 -2.10
C MET A 360 -20.26 -7.81 -2.33
N THR A 361 -21.12 -7.71 -1.31
CA THR A 361 -22.44 -7.07 -1.41
C THR A 361 -22.38 -5.66 -2.00
N ALA A 362 -21.54 -4.80 -1.43
CA ALA A 362 -21.44 -3.40 -1.88
C ALA A 362 -21.07 -3.26 -3.36
N TYR A 363 -20.14 -4.09 -3.85
CA TYR A 363 -19.68 -4.01 -5.24
C TYR A 363 -20.62 -4.68 -6.23
N LYS A 364 -21.40 -5.69 -5.78
CA LYS A 364 -22.48 -6.28 -6.60
C LYS A 364 -23.61 -5.28 -6.87
N GLU A 365 -23.91 -4.42 -5.91
CA GLU A 365 -24.95 -3.42 -6.01
C GLU A 365 -24.54 -2.21 -6.87
N MET A 366 -23.26 -2.02 -7.09
CA MET A 366 -22.72 -0.96 -7.95
C MET A 366 -22.73 -1.30 -9.45
N GLY A 367 -22.89 -2.57 -9.82
CA GLY A 367 -22.97 -3.06 -11.20
C GLY A 367 -21.66 -3.60 -11.73
#